data_40e7f73674bcd4ea3af267699806723b
#
_entry.id   40e7f73674bcd4ea3af267699806723b
#
_cell.length_a   1.000
_cell.length_b   1.000
_cell.length_c   1.000
_cell.angle_alpha   90.00
_cell.angle_beta   90.00
_cell.angle_gamma   90.00
#
_symmetry.space_group_name_H-M   'P 1'
#
loop_
_entity.id
_entity.type
_entity.pdbx_description
1 polymer ?
#
loop_
_entity_poly.entity_id
_entity_poly.type
_entity_poly.pdbx_seq_one_letter_code
_entity_poly.pdbx_strand_id
1 'polypeptide(L)'
;MKESLRNFKALLVSLLTFFALLLGFKWHFIVAAILSVGVYVGVYLISKPKIMIGNTDIEAIENGQEINQIFNGFEDDIGKLKALKSNINDKEISGKIEKLIKTCLDIRFYLEKNPREISRSRYFLDYYVKTASEIVKNYSDLEKSNVSLDKFNEIKDKSNQSLDLLNEIFAKQRDSYHKDKINQLEVETDLLEQTIKLGGEIK
;
A
#
# COMPACT_ATOMS: atom_id res chain seq x y z
N MET A 1 -21.47 -3.70 4.11
CA MET A 1 -21.62 -5.04 4.71
C MET A 1 -20.98 -5.18 6.10
N LYS A 2 -19.74 -4.74 6.34
CA LYS A 2 -19.06 -4.82 7.66
C LYS A 2 -19.70 -3.94 8.75
N GLU A 3 -20.19 -2.75 8.41
CA GLU A 3 -20.89 -1.86 9.37
C GLU A 3 -22.26 -2.40 9.80
N SER A 4 -23.00 -2.97 8.88
CA SER A 4 -24.29 -3.60 9.16
C SER A 4 -24.13 -4.77 10.16
N LEU A 5 -23.06 -5.56 10.00
CA LEU A 5 -22.76 -6.69 10.90
C LEU A 5 -22.35 -6.20 12.30
N ARG A 6 -21.65 -5.05 12.40
CA ARG A 6 -21.27 -4.43 13.67
C ARG A 6 -22.48 -3.93 14.43
N ASN A 7 -23.37 -3.20 13.73
CA ASN A 7 -24.61 -2.72 14.32
C ASN A 7 -25.47 -3.89 14.82
N PHE A 8 -25.57 -4.96 14.03
CA PHE A 8 -26.34 -6.14 14.40
C PHE A 8 -25.77 -6.83 15.64
N LYS A 9 -24.45 -7.00 15.72
CA LYS A 9 -23.79 -7.56 16.92
C LYS A 9 -24.03 -6.71 18.17
N ALA A 10 -23.85 -5.40 18.07
CA ALA A 10 -24.06 -4.49 19.19
C ALA A 10 -25.51 -4.50 19.66
N LEU A 11 -26.47 -4.52 18.73
CA LEU A 11 -27.88 -4.59 19.02
C LEU A 11 -28.26 -5.91 19.70
N LEU A 12 -27.74 -7.04 19.21
CA LEU A 12 -28.03 -8.36 19.77
C LEU A 12 -27.51 -8.47 21.20
N VAL A 13 -26.27 -8.01 21.48
CA VAL A 13 -25.69 -8.02 22.82
C VAL A 13 -26.46 -7.10 23.76
N SER A 14 -26.83 -5.88 23.33
CA SER A 14 -27.58 -4.93 24.14
C SER A 14 -28.99 -5.45 24.46
N LEU A 15 -29.65 -6.12 23.52
CA LEU A 15 -30.96 -6.74 23.70
C LEU A 15 -30.90 -7.87 24.72
N LEU A 16 -29.89 -8.75 24.63
CA LEU A 16 -29.66 -9.83 25.60
C LEU A 16 -29.41 -9.25 27.00
N THR A 17 -28.60 -8.19 27.10
CA THR A 17 -28.34 -7.51 28.39
C THR A 17 -29.61 -6.92 28.97
N PHE A 18 -30.46 -6.29 28.14
CA PHE A 18 -31.73 -5.72 28.57
C PHE A 18 -32.65 -6.79 29.18
N PHE A 19 -32.85 -7.91 28.50
CA PHE A 19 -33.67 -9.01 29.01
C PHE A 19 -33.08 -9.66 30.26
N ALA A 20 -31.76 -9.83 30.33
CA ALA A 20 -31.10 -10.38 31.53
C ALA A 20 -31.31 -9.48 32.76
N LEU A 21 -31.21 -8.15 32.60
CA LEU A 21 -31.45 -7.19 33.70
C LEU A 21 -32.94 -7.18 34.12
N LEU A 22 -33.85 -7.26 33.19
CA LEU A 22 -35.28 -7.19 33.46
C LEU A 22 -35.81 -8.47 34.07
N LEU A 23 -35.49 -9.63 33.52
CA LEU A 23 -36.02 -10.95 33.94
C LEU A 23 -35.17 -11.60 35.03
N GLY A 24 -33.84 -11.49 34.96
CA GLY A 24 -32.92 -12.12 35.90
C GLY A 24 -32.79 -11.31 37.20
N PHE A 25 -32.50 -10.06 37.07
CA PHE A 25 -32.26 -9.17 38.23
C PHE A 25 -33.50 -8.40 38.70
N LYS A 26 -34.62 -8.45 37.96
CA LYS A 26 -35.88 -7.73 38.27
C LYS A 26 -35.67 -6.22 38.50
N TRP A 27 -34.74 -5.61 37.77
CA TRP A 27 -34.45 -4.21 37.85
C TRP A 27 -35.55 -3.36 37.20
N HIS A 28 -35.68 -2.10 37.67
CA HIS A 28 -36.61 -1.15 37.07
C HIS A 28 -36.36 -1.00 35.57
N PHE A 29 -37.41 -1.03 34.76
CA PHE A 29 -37.38 -0.95 33.29
C PHE A 29 -36.50 0.18 32.77
N ILE A 30 -36.59 1.39 33.41
CA ILE A 30 -35.83 2.58 32.99
C ILE A 30 -34.32 2.35 33.20
N VAL A 31 -33.92 1.74 34.31
CA VAL A 31 -32.48 1.46 34.62
C VAL A 31 -31.94 0.42 33.66
N ALA A 32 -32.71 -0.65 33.38
CA ALA A 32 -32.31 -1.66 32.39
C ALA A 32 -32.17 -1.08 30.99
N ALA A 33 -33.04 -0.16 30.58
CA ALA A 33 -32.97 0.53 29.31
C ALA A 33 -31.71 1.40 29.17
N ILE A 34 -31.40 2.21 30.18
CA ILE A 34 -30.21 3.07 30.16
C ILE A 34 -28.92 2.24 30.10
N LEU A 35 -28.82 1.18 30.89
CA LEU A 35 -27.65 0.30 30.90
C LEU A 35 -27.48 -0.44 29.57
N SER A 36 -28.57 -0.93 28.95
CA SER A 36 -28.48 -1.62 27.67
C SER A 36 -28.07 -0.69 26.53
N VAL A 37 -28.47 0.60 26.56
CA VAL A 37 -27.96 1.62 25.63
C VAL A 37 -26.44 1.83 25.83
N GLY A 38 -25.98 1.90 27.10
CA GLY A 38 -24.55 1.98 27.40
C GLY A 38 -23.76 0.76 26.86
N VAL A 39 -24.30 -0.44 27.00
CA VAL A 39 -23.71 -1.67 26.45
C VAL A 39 -23.70 -1.63 24.91
N TYR A 40 -24.78 -1.18 24.28
CA TYR A 40 -24.81 -1.00 22.82
C TYR A 40 -23.69 -0.10 22.32
N VAL A 41 -23.53 1.10 22.92
CA VAL A 41 -22.48 2.05 22.55
C VAL A 41 -21.09 1.44 22.82
N GLY A 42 -20.90 0.79 23.97
CA GLY A 42 -19.64 0.14 24.31
C GLY A 42 -19.25 -0.94 23.29
N VAL A 43 -20.16 -1.87 22.97
CA VAL A 43 -19.92 -2.94 21.99
C VAL A 43 -19.72 -2.37 20.59
N TYR A 44 -20.47 -1.32 20.21
CA TYR A 44 -20.33 -0.65 18.93
C TYR A 44 -18.94 -0.02 18.76
N LEU A 45 -18.42 0.65 19.79
CA LEU A 45 -17.09 1.29 19.77
C LEU A 45 -15.95 0.25 19.75
N ILE A 46 -16.05 -0.80 20.58
CA ILE A 46 -15.03 -1.87 20.64
C ILE A 46 -15.01 -2.71 19.35
N SER A 47 -16.16 -2.86 18.68
CA SER A 47 -16.29 -3.63 17.45
C SER A 47 -15.86 -2.86 16.19
N LYS A 48 -15.23 -1.68 16.32
CA LYS A 48 -14.74 -0.92 15.17
C LYS A 48 -13.73 -1.76 14.38
N PRO A 49 -13.92 -1.95 13.06
CA PRO A 49 -12.97 -2.70 12.26
C PRO A 49 -11.64 -1.96 12.23
N LYS A 50 -10.58 -2.64 12.61
CA LYS A 50 -9.22 -2.11 12.51
C LYS A 50 -8.84 -1.93 11.05
N ILE A 51 -8.19 -0.81 10.75
CA ILE A 51 -7.58 -0.57 9.45
C ILE A 51 -6.16 -1.11 9.53
N MET A 52 -5.88 -2.14 8.71
CA MET A 52 -4.60 -2.84 8.72
C MET A 52 -3.85 -2.58 7.42
N ILE A 53 -2.56 -2.29 7.51
CA ILE A 53 -1.62 -2.40 6.40
C ILE A 53 -0.65 -3.54 6.78
N GLY A 54 -0.67 -4.63 6.01
CA GLY A 54 0.01 -5.85 6.40
C GLY A 54 -0.46 -6.35 7.77
N ASN A 55 0.46 -6.48 8.71
CA ASN A 55 0.18 -6.92 10.08
C ASN A 55 0.05 -5.76 11.08
N THR A 56 0.08 -4.52 10.63
CA THR A 56 0.11 -3.34 11.49
C THR A 56 -1.25 -2.66 11.54
N ASP A 57 -1.75 -2.42 12.74
CA ASP A 57 -2.94 -1.60 12.98
C ASP A 57 -2.59 -0.12 12.75
N ILE A 58 -3.15 0.46 11.71
CA ILE A 58 -2.84 1.82 11.28
C ILE A 58 -3.38 2.87 12.26
N GLU A 59 -4.45 2.57 12.99
CA GLU A 59 -4.97 3.50 14.01
C GLU A 59 -4.02 3.64 15.22
N ALA A 60 -3.09 2.68 15.40
CA ALA A 60 -2.06 2.73 16.45
C ALA A 60 -0.80 3.51 16.03
N ILE A 61 -0.71 3.99 14.79
CA ILE A 61 0.42 4.76 14.26
C ILE A 61 0.04 6.23 14.17
N GLU A 62 0.98 7.11 14.51
CA GLU A 62 0.84 8.55 14.27
C GLU A 62 0.54 8.84 12.79
N ASN A 63 -0.43 9.69 12.52
CA ASN A 63 -0.92 9.99 11.17
C ASN A 63 -1.44 8.78 10.38
N GLY A 64 -1.94 7.74 11.06
CA GLY A 64 -2.35 6.48 10.44
C GLY A 64 -3.40 6.64 9.34
N GLN A 65 -4.34 7.59 9.45
CA GLN A 65 -5.32 7.86 8.40
C GLN A 65 -4.66 8.38 7.11
N GLU A 66 -3.67 9.27 7.23
CA GLU A 66 -2.91 9.78 6.09
C GLU A 66 -2.09 8.66 5.45
N ILE A 67 -1.41 7.85 6.26
CA ILE A 67 -0.66 6.66 5.80
C ILE A 67 -1.55 5.73 5.00
N ASN A 68 -2.77 5.47 5.49
CA ASN A 68 -3.74 4.62 4.80
C ASN A 68 -4.19 5.22 3.46
N GLN A 69 -4.41 6.53 3.40
CA GLN A 69 -4.80 7.21 2.15
C GLN A 69 -3.68 7.13 1.10
N ILE A 70 -2.44 7.41 1.49
CA ILE A 70 -1.27 7.32 0.60
C ILE A 70 -1.11 5.89 0.09
N PHE A 71 -1.18 4.89 0.97
CA PHE A 71 -1.00 3.49 0.60
C PHE A 71 -2.10 2.99 -0.35
N ASN A 72 -3.37 3.33 -0.08
CA ASN A 72 -4.49 2.98 -0.95
C ASN A 72 -4.37 3.67 -2.32
N GLY A 73 -3.98 4.95 -2.35
CA GLY A 73 -3.70 5.68 -3.59
C GLY A 73 -2.62 4.99 -4.43
N PHE A 74 -1.56 4.54 -3.79
CA PHE A 74 -0.49 3.79 -4.43
C PHE A 74 -0.97 2.44 -4.99
N GLU A 75 -1.78 1.69 -4.25
CA GLU A 75 -2.38 0.44 -4.74
C GLU A 75 -3.30 0.68 -5.94
N ASP A 76 -4.11 1.74 -5.90
CA ASP A 76 -4.98 2.13 -7.00
C ASP A 76 -4.17 2.47 -8.27
N ASP A 77 -3.06 3.19 -8.13
CA ASP A 77 -2.20 3.56 -9.25
C ASP A 77 -1.48 2.34 -9.85
N ILE A 78 -1.04 1.38 -9.03
CA ILE A 78 -0.55 0.08 -9.52
C ILE A 78 -1.66 -0.65 -10.30
N GLY A 79 -2.88 -0.63 -9.80
CA GLY A 79 -4.05 -1.21 -10.46
C GLY A 79 -4.30 -0.58 -11.84
N LYS A 80 -4.24 0.75 -11.92
CA LYS A 80 -4.36 1.51 -13.18
C LYS A 80 -3.25 1.16 -14.17
N LEU A 81 -1.99 1.13 -13.73
CA LEU A 81 -0.86 0.74 -14.58
C LEU A 81 -1.04 -0.66 -15.17
N LYS A 82 -1.49 -1.63 -14.38
CA LYS A 82 -1.78 -3.00 -14.84
C LYS A 82 -2.89 -3.02 -15.90
N ALA A 83 -3.98 -2.30 -15.65
CA ALA A 83 -5.10 -2.21 -16.57
C ALA A 83 -4.71 -1.51 -17.89
N LEU A 84 -3.92 -0.44 -17.83
CA LEU A 84 -3.45 0.29 -18.99
C LEU A 84 -2.47 -0.54 -19.83
N LYS A 85 -1.55 -1.28 -19.20
CA LYS A 85 -0.61 -2.16 -19.87
C LYS A 85 -1.31 -3.14 -20.81
N SER A 86 -2.44 -3.71 -20.40
CA SER A 86 -3.18 -4.69 -21.23
C SER A 86 -3.73 -4.11 -22.53
N ASN A 87 -3.81 -2.79 -22.64
CA ASN A 87 -4.34 -2.08 -23.80
C ASN A 87 -3.24 -1.53 -24.74
N ILE A 88 -1.97 -1.73 -24.42
CA ILE A 88 -0.83 -1.22 -25.20
C ILE A 88 -0.31 -2.34 -26.09
N ASN A 89 -0.25 -2.07 -27.39
CA ASN A 89 0.21 -3.03 -28.41
C ASN A 89 1.75 -2.99 -28.59
N ASP A 90 2.37 -1.85 -28.31
CA ASP A 90 3.81 -1.69 -28.44
C ASP A 90 4.55 -2.54 -27.40
N LYS A 91 5.34 -3.52 -27.90
CA LYS A 91 6.05 -4.48 -27.03
C LYS A 91 7.14 -3.84 -26.17
N GLU A 92 7.83 -2.82 -26.71
CA GLU A 92 8.91 -2.13 -25.98
C GLU A 92 8.32 -1.32 -24.82
N ILE A 93 7.33 -0.49 -25.12
CA ILE A 93 6.61 0.31 -24.09
C ILE A 93 5.97 -0.61 -23.05
N SER A 94 5.28 -1.66 -23.50
CA SER A 94 4.65 -2.66 -22.61
C SER A 94 5.68 -3.33 -21.69
N GLY A 95 6.87 -3.67 -22.18
CA GLY A 95 7.96 -4.24 -21.38
C GLY A 95 8.49 -3.28 -20.32
N LYS A 96 8.63 -1.98 -20.65
CA LYS A 96 9.04 -0.94 -19.69
C LYS A 96 8.00 -0.73 -18.60
N ILE A 97 6.71 -0.74 -18.94
CA ILE A 97 5.61 -0.67 -17.98
C ILE A 97 5.60 -1.90 -17.08
N GLU A 98 5.85 -3.08 -17.61
CA GLU A 98 5.94 -4.31 -16.81
C GLU A 98 7.05 -4.24 -15.77
N LYS A 99 8.24 -3.76 -16.15
CA LYS A 99 9.36 -3.53 -15.24
C LYS A 99 8.98 -2.55 -14.14
N LEU A 100 8.30 -1.46 -14.50
CA LEU A 100 7.82 -0.46 -13.55
C LEU A 100 6.84 -1.06 -12.54
N ILE A 101 5.84 -1.81 -13.02
CA ILE A 101 4.85 -2.51 -12.18
C ILE A 101 5.55 -3.48 -11.23
N LYS A 102 6.53 -4.24 -11.70
CA LYS A 102 7.28 -5.17 -10.86
C LYS A 102 7.98 -4.42 -9.72
N THR A 103 8.67 -3.33 -10.03
CA THR A 103 9.33 -2.50 -9.01
C THR A 103 8.32 -1.89 -8.03
N CYS A 104 7.16 -1.43 -8.50
CA CYS A 104 6.07 -0.98 -7.62
C CYS A 104 5.61 -2.07 -6.65
N LEU A 105 5.49 -3.32 -7.11
CA LEU A 105 5.09 -4.44 -6.26
C LEU A 105 6.15 -4.77 -5.20
N ASP A 106 7.43 -4.68 -5.53
CA ASP A 106 8.53 -4.83 -4.58
C ASP A 106 8.48 -3.74 -3.50
N ILE A 107 8.27 -2.47 -3.91
CA ILE A 107 8.10 -1.32 -3.02
C ILE A 107 6.87 -1.52 -2.13
N ARG A 108 5.72 -1.90 -2.71
CA ARG A 108 4.50 -2.20 -1.98
C ARG A 108 4.73 -3.23 -0.87
N PHE A 109 5.39 -4.33 -1.22
CA PHE A 109 5.69 -5.41 -0.27
C PHE A 109 6.57 -4.94 0.89
N TYR A 110 7.55 -4.06 0.62
CA TYR A 110 8.37 -3.45 1.66
C TYR A 110 7.54 -2.53 2.57
N LEU A 111 6.73 -1.64 1.98
CA LEU A 111 5.91 -0.67 2.71
C LEU A 111 4.80 -1.35 3.53
N GLU A 112 4.26 -2.45 3.04
CA GLU A 112 3.28 -3.26 3.77
C GLU A 112 3.87 -3.85 5.07
N LYS A 113 5.15 -4.18 5.07
CA LYS A 113 5.89 -4.62 6.27
C LYS A 113 6.37 -3.48 7.15
N ASN A 114 6.54 -2.28 6.58
CA ASN A 114 7.09 -1.10 7.23
C ASN A 114 6.18 0.13 7.03
N PRO A 115 4.94 0.15 7.56
CA PRO A 115 3.97 1.20 7.26
C PRO A 115 4.41 2.62 7.63
N ARG A 116 5.29 2.77 8.61
CA ARG A 116 5.86 4.08 8.98
C ARG A 116 6.70 4.72 7.87
N GLU A 117 7.29 3.91 6.99
CA GLU A 117 8.07 4.39 5.85
C GLU A 117 7.19 4.98 4.74
N ILE A 118 5.87 4.73 4.76
CA ILE A 118 4.92 5.29 3.79
C ILE A 118 4.93 6.82 3.85
N SER A 119 4.91 7.42 5.06
CA SER A 119 4.98 8.88 5.21
C SER A 119 6.27 9.47 4.65
N ARG A 120 7.41 8.81 4.86
CA ARG A 120 8.70 9.23 4.30
C ARG A 120 8.75 9.12 2.79
N SER A 121 8.03 8.16 2.24
CA SER A 121 7.95 7.89 0.81
C SER A 121 6.85 8.68 0.09
N ARG A 122 6.11 9.52 0.82
CA ARG A 122 4.93 10.22 0.31
C ARG A 122 5.16 10.90 -1.04
N TYR A 123 6.22 11.72 -1.15
CA TYR A 123 6.51 12.42 -2.38
C TYR A 123 6.72 11.47 -3.57
N PHE A 124 7.42 10.35 -3.35
CA PHE A 124 7.61 9.34 -4.38
C PHE A 124 6.27 8.70 -4.79
N LEU A 125 5.45 8.32 -3.82
CA LEU A 125 4.18 7.63 -4.06
C LEU A 125 3.14 8.55 -4.73
N ASP A 126 2.99 9.77 -4.24
CA ASP A 126 1.99 10.71 -4.73
C ASP A 126 2.37 11.36 -6.07
N TYR A 127 3.68 11.54 -6.34
CA TYR A 127 4.13 12.24 -7.54
C TYR A 127 4.61 11.28 -8.63
N TYR A 128 5.63 10.46 -8.36
CA TYR A 128 6.23 9.66 -9.43
C TYR A 128 5.34 8.52 -9.91
N VAL A 129 4.61 7.86 -9.01
CA VAL A 129 3.72 6.74 -9.40
C VAL A 129 2.53 7.28 -10.18
N LYS A 130 1.98 8.40 -9.74
CA LYS A 130 0.89 9.09 -10.45
C LYS A 130 1.35 9.57 -11.83
N THR A 131 2.52 10.20 -11.92
CA THR A 131 3.11 10.65 -13.20
C THR A 131 3.30 9.48 -14.15
N ALA A 132 3.77 8.32 -13.64
CA ALA A 132 3.90 7.12 -14.44
C ALA A 132 2.55 6.67 -15.04
N SER A 133 1.51 6.64 -14.20
CA SER A 133 0.15 6.29 -14.64
C SER A 133 -0.39 7.25 -15.70
N GLU A 134 -0.13 8.55 -15.53
CA GLU A 134 -0.56 9.58 -16.50
C GLU A 134 0.17 9.45 -17.84
N ILE A 135 1.49 9.22 -17.84
CA ILE A 135 2.27 9.00 -19.09
C ILE A 135 1.76 7.77 -19.83
N VAL A 136 1.56 6.66 -19.11
CA VAL A 136 1.06 5.40 -19.70
C VAL A 136 -0.35 5.57 -20.25
N LYS A 137 -1.22 6.28 -19.53
CA LYS A 137 -2.57 6.60 -19.99
C LYS A 137 -2.53 7.43 -21.27
N ASN A 138 -1.79 8.53 -21.27
CA ASN A 138 -1.68 9.42 -22.42
C ASN A 138 -1.12 8.69 -23.65
N TYR A 139 -0.14 7.81 -23.45
CA TYR A 139 0.39 6.97 -24.53
C TYR A 139 -0.68 6.00 -25.06
N SER A 140 -1.40 5.31 -24.18
CA SER A 140 -2.47 4.37 -24.58
C SER A 140 -3.61 5.07 -25.33
N ASP A 141 -3.96 6.29 -24.93
CA ASP A 141 -5.00 7.08 -25.59
C ASP A 141 -4.53 7.53 -27.00
N LEU A 142 -3.25 7.87 -27.14
CA LEU A 142 -2.66 8.26 -28.43
C LEU A 142 -2.48 7.08 -29.39
N GLU A 143 -2.11 5.89 -28.88
CA GLU A 143 -1.99 4.69 -29.69
C GLU A 143 -3.33 4.31 -30.37
N LYS A 144 -4.46 4.69 -29.76
CA LYS A 144 -5.82 4.48 -30.26
C LYS A 144 -6.35 5.63 -31.10
N SER A 145 -5.63 6.75 -31.14
CA SER A 145 -6.07 7.95 -31.84
C SER A 145 -5.55 8.00 -33.28
N ASN A 146 -6.24 8.72 -34.13
CA ASN A 146 -5.91 8.88 -35.56
C ASN A 146 -4.93 10.06 -35.75
N VAL A 147 -3.84 10.15 -34.97
CA VAL A 147 -2.79 11.15 -35.17
C VAL A 147 -1.85 10.76 -36.32
N SER A 148 -1.16 11.76 -36.92
CA SER A 148 -0.18 11.48 -37.96
C SER A 148 0.97 10.62 -37.43
N LEU A 149 1.54 9.76 -38.29
CA LEU A 149 2.63 8.85 -37.94
C LEU A 149 3.85 9.59 -37.35
N ASP A 150 4.21 10.75 -37.93
CA ASP A 150 5.35 11.53 -37.45
C ASP A 150 5.13 12.03 -36.02
N LYS A 151 3.91 12.51 -35.73
CA LYS A 151 3.55 12.98 -34.40
C LYS A 151 3.47 11.83 -33.40
N PHE A 152 2.94 10.70 -33.82
CA PHE A 152 2.90 9.51 -32.98
C PHE A 152 4.32 9.03 -32.62
N ASN A 153 5.24 8.97 -33.61
CA ASN A 153 6.62 8.54 -33.37
C ASN A 153 7.35 9.50 -32.41
N GLU A 154 7.18 10.83 -32.56
CA GLU A 154 7.74 11.82 -31.61
C GLU A 154 7.27 11.55 -30.17
N ILE A 155 5.97 11.30 -29.98
CA ILE A 155 5.40 11.05 -28.66
C ILE A 155 5.84 9.69 -28.11
N LYS A 156 5.93 8.68 -28.95
CA LYS A 156 6.44 7.35 -28.59
C LYS A 156 7.87 7.47 -28.05
N ASP A 157 8.75 8.19 -28.73
CA ASP A 157 10.14 8.37 -28.30
C ASP A 157 10.23 9.12 -26.95
N LYS A 158 9.44 10.17 -26.77
CA LYS A 158 9.36 10.88 -25.50
C LYS A 158 8.82 10.02 -24.37
N SER A 159 7.80 9.21 -24.64
CA SER A 159 7.22 8.29 -23.67
C SER A 159 8.22 7.19 -23.28
N ASN A 160 8.96 6.68 -24.25
CA ASN A 160 10.02 5.70 -24.08
C ASN A 160 11.12 6.22 -23.13
N GLN A 161 11.63 7.43 -23.40
CA GLN A 161 12.63 8.09 -22.55
C GLN A 161 12.10 8.35 -21.13
N SER A 162 10.85 8.82 -21.02
CA SER A 162 10.23 9.07 -19.72
C SER A 162 10.06 7.79 -18.91
N LEU A 163 9.67 6.67 -19.54
CA LEU A 163 9.55 5.38 -18.88
C LEU A 163 10.90 4.80 -18.45
N ASP A 164 11.98 5.03 -19.21
CA ASP A 164 13.33 4.65 -18.81
C ASP A 164 13.76 5.42 -17.55
N LEU A 165 13.56 6.74 -17.54
CA LEU A 165 13.87 7.58 -16.39
C LEU A 165 13.04 7.19 -15.16
N LEU A 166 11.75 6.92 -15.33
CA LEU A 166 10.89 6.44 -14.24
C LEU A 166 11.36 5.09 -13.71
N ASN A 167 11.71 4.13 -14.58
CA ASN A 167 12.24 2.84 -14.16
C ASN A 167 13.53 2.98 -13.33
N GLU A 168 14.39 3.94 -13.68
CA GLU A 168 15.60 4.25 -12.90
C GLU A 168 15.26 4.85 -11.53
N ILE A 169 14.35 5.84 -11.48
CA ILE A 169 13.91 6.48 -10.23
C ILE A 169 13.26 5.43 -9.30
N PHE A 170 12.42 4.57 -9.85
CA PHE A 170 11.74 3.52 -9.06
C PHE A 170 12.73 2.48 -8.54
N ALA A 171 13.73 2.08 -9.35
CA ALA A 171 14.77 1.18 -8.90
C ALA A 171 15.59 1.81 -7.75
N LYS A 172 15.99 3.08 -7.88
CA LYS A 172 16.70 3.81 -6.81
C LYS A 172 15.86 3.91 -5.53
N GLN A 173 14.56 4.14 -5.66
CA GLN A 173 13.67 4.19 -4.49
C GLN A 173 13.57 2.82 -3.81
N ARG A 174 13.38 1.73 -4.55
CA ARG A 174 13.38 0.37 -4.01
C ARG A 174 14.69 0.06 -3.29
N ASP A 175 15.81 0.36 -3.91
CA ASP A 175 17.14 0.04 -3.38
C ASP A 175 17.45 0.87 -2.12
N SER A 176 16.92 2.10 -2.03
CA SER A 176 17.07 2.96 -0.84
C SER A 176 16.47 2.33 0.42
N TYR A 177 15.41 1.54 0.30
CA TYR A 177 14.81 0.82 1.43
C TYR A 177 15.67 -0.32 1.98
N HIS A 178 16.64 -0.79 1.19
CA HIS A 178 17.53 -1.89 1.56
C HIS A 178 18.96 -1.43 1.84
N LYS A 179 19.21 -0.12 1.78
CA LYS A 179 20.56 0.46 1.88
C LYS A 179 21.31 0.00 3.13
N ASP A 180 20.63 0.01 4.28
CA ASP A 180 21.27 -0.39 5.55
C ASP A 180 21.66 -1.88 5.54
N LYS A 181 20.81 -2.74 4.96
CA LYS A 181 21.10 -4.18 4.83
C LYS A 181 22.21 -4.45 3.82
N ILE A 182 22.24 -3.69 2.72
CA ILE A 182 23.29 -3.81 1.71
C ILE A 182 24.62 -3.41 2.34
N ASN A 183 24.70 -2.26 3.00
CA ASN A 183 25.92 -1.81 3.68
C ASN A 183 26.38 -2.81 4.76
N GLN A 184 25.46 -3.40 5.52
CA GLN A 184 25.80 -4.42 6.52
C GLN A 184 26.39 -5.67 5.88
N LEU A 185 25.80 -6.16 4.79
CA LEU A 185 26.30 -7.31 4.04
C LEU A 185 27.67 -7.04 3.41
N GLU A 186 27.91 -5.84 2.89
CA GLU A 186 29.21 -5.44 2.37
C GLU A 186 30.28 -5.51 3.46
N VAL A 187 30.00 -4.92 4.64
CA VAL A 187 30.92 -4.97 5.79
C VAL A 187 31.16 -6.41 6.25
N GLU A 188 30.13 -7.24 6.37
CA GLU A 188 30.26 -8.65 6.76
C GLU A 188 31.05 -9.45 5.73
N THR A 189 30.87 -9.17 4.45
CA THR A 189 31.60 -9.82 3.35
C THR A 189 33.10 -9.43 3.37
N ASP A 190 33.38 -8.15 3.55
CA ASP A 190 34.76 -7.64 3.66
C ASP A 190 35.50 -8.25 4.88
N LEU A 191 34.82 -8.33 6.02
CA LEU A 191 35.35 -8.97 7.22
C LEU A 191 35.63 -10.47 7.01
N LEU A 192 34.73 -11.17 6.32
CA LEU A 192 34.91 -12.58 5.98
C LEU A 192 36.10 -12.77 5.05
N GLU A 193 36.22 -11.92 4.01
CA GLU A 193 37.38 -11.96 3.10
C GLU A 193 38.71 -11.71 3.82
N GLN A 194 38.74 -10.72 4.72
CA GLN A 194 39.91 -10.44 5.55
C GLN A 194 40.25 -11.64 6.46
N THR A 195 39.23 -12.25 7.08
CA THR A 195 39.41 -13.41 7.96
C THR A 195 39.98 -14.61 7.20
N ILE A 196 39.49 -14.87 5.97
CA ILE A 196 39.97 -15.93 5.10
C ILE A 196 41.44 -15.68 4.71
N LYS A 197 41.77 -14.43 4.34
CA LYS A 197 43.14 -14.04 3.99
C LYS A 197 44.11 -14.21 5.17
N LEU A 198 43.67 -13.85 6.38
CA LEU A 198 44.47 -13.99 7.61
C LEU A 198 44.51 -15.44 8.12
N GLY A 199 43.42 -16.20 7.96
CA GLY A 199 43.33 -17.61 8.39
C GLY A 199 43.99 -18.59 7.42
N GLY A 200 44.27 -18.17 6.18
CA GLY A 200 45.05 -18.98 5.21
C GLY A 200 46.51 -19.11 5.52
N GLU A 201 47.03 -18.40 6.52
CA GLU A 201 48.41 -18.53 7.02
C GLU A 201 48.55 -19.48 8.22
N ILE A 202 47.47 -20.13 8.67
CA ILE A 202 47.55 -21.16 9.71
C ILE A 202 47.79 -22.51 9.03
N LYS A 203 49.07 -22.89 8.93
CA LYS A 203 49.51 -24.25 8.61
C LYS A 203 49.18 -25.21 9.74
#